data_8bf389705c6e210905593602d7b9efe1
#
_entry.id   8bf389705c6e210905593602d7b9efe1
#
_cell.length_a   1.000
_cell.length_b   1.000
_cell.length_c   1.000
_cell.angle_alpha   90.00
_cell.angle_beta   90.00
_cell.angle_gamma   90.00
#
_symmetry.space_group_name_H-M   'P 1'
#
loop_
_entity.id
_entity.type
_entity.pdbx_description
1 polymer ?
#
loop_
_entity_poly.entity_id
_entity_poly.type
_entity_poly.pdbx_seq_one_letter_code
_entity_poly.pdbx_strand_id
1 'polypeptide(L)' 'IKQAVETIQLLQLEVEELKGKNEEANRSSETLRQEHEQLKTEHQNFQDRLRSLLGQIDNV' A
#
# COMPACT_ATOMS: atom_id res chain seq x y z
N ILE A 1 5.12 -32.94 29.95
CA ILE A 1 4.75 -33.35 28.57
C ILE A 1 3.48 -32.65 28.13
N LYS A 2 2.45 -32.60 28.99
CA LYS A 2 1.20 -31.93 28.70
C LYS A 2 1.39 -30.42 28.46
N GLN A 3 2.19 -29.77 29.32
CA GLN A 3 2.46 -28.33 29.19
C GLN A 3 3.25 -28.01 27.91
N ALA A 4 4.19 -28.90 27.56
CA ALA A 4 4.96 -28.72 26.32
C ALA A 4 4.07 -28.79 25.07
N VAL A 5 3.14 -29.75 25.04
CA VAL A 5 2.21 -29.89 23.93
C VAL A 5 1.27 -28.68 23.85
N GLU A 6 0.74 -28.22 24.98
CA GLU A 6 -0.12 -27.04 25.02
C GLU A 6 0.60 -25.79 24.56
N THR A 7 1.87 -25.63 24.97
CA THR A 7 2.70 -24.50 24.54
C THR A 7 2.94 -24.54 23.04
N ILE A 8 3.22 -25.71 22.47
CA ILE A 8 3.39 -25.88 21.02
C ILE A 8 2.12 -25.50 20.27
N GLN A 9 0.98 -25.94 20.75
CA GLN A 9 -0.31 -25.59 20.13
C GLN A 9 -0.60 -24.09 20.15
N LEU A 10 -0.32 -23.43 21.27
CA LEU A 10 -0.47 -21.98 21.40
C LEU A 10 0.47 -21.24 20.45
N LEU A 11 1.71 -21.69 20.36
CA LEU A 11 2.70 -21.09 19.45
C LEU A 11 2.29 -21.27 18.00
N GLN A 12 1.73 -22.41 17.64
CA GLN A 12 1.22 -22.63 16.27
C GLN A 12 0.08 -21.68 15.93
N LEU A 13 -0.83 -21.44 16.87
CA LEU A 13 -1.92 -20.49 16.68
C LEU A 13 -1.39 -19.06 16.53
N GLU A 14 -0.40 -18.67 17.34
CA GLU A 14 0.23 -17.36 17.22
C GLU A 14 0.92 -17.18 15.88
N VAL A 15 1.60 -18.20 15.40
CA VAL A 15 2.27 -18.15 14.09
C VAL A 15 1.25 -17.97 12.98
N GLU A 16 0.15 -18.68 13.02
CA GLU A 16 -0.93 -18.54 12.02
C GLU A 16 -1.53 -17.14 12.05
N GLU A 17 -1.78 -16.60 13.24
CA GLU A 17 -2.29 -15.24 13.41
C GLU A 17 -1.32 -14.19 12.87
N LEU A 18 -0.02 -14.35 13.16
CA LEU A 18 1.01 -13.46 12.65
C LEU A 18 1.14 -13.52 11.13
N LYS A 19 1.02 -14.72 10.57
CA LYS A 19 1.02 -14.88 9.10
C LYS A 19 -0.15 -14.14 8.47
N GLY A 20 -1.34 -14.27 9.04
CA GLY A 20 -2.52 -13.56 8.56
C GLY A 20 -2.36 -12.04 8.62
N LYS A 21 -1.87 -11.53 9.73
CA LYS A 21 -1.59 -10.09 9.90
C LYS A 21 -0.54 -9.59 8.94
N ASN A 22 0.49 -10.39 8.70
CA ASN A 22 1.56 -10.05 7.77
C ASN A 22 1.05 -9.97 6.33
N GLU A 23 0.22 -10.91 5.93
CA GLU A 23 -0.41 -10.88 4.60
C GLU A 23 -1.31 -9.66 4.42
N GLU A 24 -2.11 -9.32 5.43
CA GLU A 24 -2.93 -8.12 5.41
C GLU A 24 -2.09 -6.85 5.30
N ALA A 25 -1.01 -6.76 6.08
CA ALA A 25 -0.11 -5.61 6.04
C ALA A 25 0.54 -5.48 4.66
N ASN A 26 0.94 -6.58 4.05
CA ASN A 26 1.51 -6.58 2.70
C ASN A 26 0.50 -6.14 1.65
N ARG A 27 -0.74 -6.58 1.75
CA ARG A 27 -1.82 -6.14 0.84
C ARG A 27 -2.12 -4.66 0.98
N SER A 28 -2.20 -4.17 2.22
CA SER A 28 -2.42 -2.74 2.49
C SER A 28 -1.29 -1.90 1.95
N SER A 29 -0.05 -2.34 2.14
CA SER A 29 1.14 -1.67 1.63
C SER A 29 1.13 -1.60 0.11
N GLU A 30 0.78 -2.70 -0.55
CA GLU A 30 0.70 -2.76 -2.01
C GLU A 30 -0.39 -1.84 -2.55
N THR A 31 -1.57 -1.83 -1.91
CA THR A 31 -2.68 -0.95 -2.29
C THR A 31 -2.29 0.52 -2.15
N LEU A 32 -1.64 0.88 -1.03
CA LEU A 32 -1.16 2.26 -0.81
C LEU A 32 -0.13 2.67 -1.86
N ARG A 33 0.76 1.77 -2.24
CA ARG A 33 1.75 2.05 -3.27
C ARG A 33 1.09 2.30 -4.62
N GLN A 34 0.11 1.50 -4.99
CA GLN A 34 -0.63 1.66 -6.24
C GLN A 34 -1.41 2.98 -6.26
N GLU A 35 -2.08 3.32 -5.16
CA GLU A 35 -2.80 4.58 -5.03
C GLU A 35 -1.85 5.77 -5.11
N HIS A 36 -0.69 5.67 -4.49
CA HIS A 36 0.33 6.71 -4.53
C HIS A 36 0.85 6.94 -5.94
N GLU A 37 1.12 5.88 -6.69
CA GLU A 37 1.57 5.97 -8.08
C GLU A 37 0.48 6.58 -8.97
N GLN A 38 -0.77 6.20 -8.75
CA GLN A 38 -1.91 6.75 -9.49
C GLN A 38 -2.05 8.24 -9.25
N LEU A 39 -1.99 8.67 -7.99
CA LEU A 39 -2.04 10.09 -7.63
C LEU A 39 -0.88 10.87 -8.22
N LYS A 40 0.28 10.30 -8.23
CA LYS A 40 1.47 10.90 -8.83
C LYS A 40 1.27 11.14 -10.32
N THR A 41 0.74 10.14 -11.03
CA THR A 41 0.46 10.24 -12.47
C THR A 41 -0.60 11.30 -12.74
N GLU A 42 -1.68 11.32 -11.98
CA GLU A 42 -2.74 12.33 -12.10
C GLU A 42 -2.21 13.74 -11.84
N HIS A 43 -1.36 13.87 -10.85
CA HIS A 43 -0.74 15.14 -10.50
C HIS A 43 0.16 15.65 -11.63
N GLN A 44 0.96 14.78 -12.22
CA GLN A 44 1.80 15.13 -13.37
C GLN A 44 0.97 15.55 -14.57
N ASN A 45 -0.11 14.83 -14.86
CA ASN A 45 -1.03 15.18 -15.94
C ASN A 45 -1.68 16.54 -15.70
N PHE A 46 -2.06 16.83 -14.48
CA PHE A 46 -2.63 18.12 -14.10
C PHE A 46 -1.61 19.25 -14.30
N GLN A 47 -0.37 19.05 -13.89
CA GLN A 47 0.70 20.02 -14.08
C GLN A 47 0.97 20.29 -15.56
N ASP A 48 0.98 19.23 -16.38
CA ASP A 48 1.19 19.36 -17.81
C ASP A 48 0.06 20.15 -18.48
N ARG A 49 -1.18 19.91 -18.06
CA ARG A 49 -2.35 20.67 -18.54
C ARG A 49 -2.26 22.13 -18.16
N LEU A 50 -1.89 22.41 -16.91
CA LEU A 50 -1.71 23.81 -16.45
C LEU A 50 -0.62 24.51 -17.25
N ARG A 51 0.50 23.85 -17.47
CA ARG A 51 1.61 24.40 -18.25
C ARG A 51 1.19 24.70 -19.68
N SER A 52 0.44 23.80 -20.28
CA SER A 52 -0.09 23.96 -21.63
C SER A 52 -1.07 25.15 -21.72
N LEU A 53 -1.97 25.27 -20.74
CA LEU A 53 -2.90 26.40 -20.67
C LEU A 53 -2.18 27.73 -20.49
N LEU A 54 -1.19 27.77 -19.61
CA LEU A 54 -0.40 28.97 -19.38
C LEU A 54 0.40 29.37 -20.62
N GLY A 55 0.91 28.37 -21.35
CA GLY A 55 1.59 28.62 -22.63
C GLY A 55 0.66 29.21 -23.67
N GLN A 56 -0.60 28.78 -23.72
CA GLN A 56 -1.60 29.36 -24.64
C GLN A 56 -1.95 30.80 -24.28
N ILE A 57 -2.04 31.09 -22.99
CA ILE A 57 -2.35 32.45 -22.50
C ILE A 57 -1.17 33.41 -22.81
N ASP A 58 0.06 32.93 -22.65
CA ASP A 58 1.25 33.74 -22.93
C ASP A 58 1.42 34.08 -24.39
N ASN A 59 0.85 33.27 -25.30
CA ASN A 59 0.93 33.50 -26.73
C ASN A 59 -0.15 34.45 -27.29
N VAL A 60 -1.07 34.86 -26.41
CA VAL A 60 -2.08 35.84 -26.74
C VAL A 60 -1.57 37.25 -26.40
#